data_6d9e72ff24e89f6c5e8ea9096ed97633
#
_entry.id   6d9e72ff24e89f6c5e8ea9096ed97633
#
_cell.length_a   1.000
_cell.length_b   1.000
_cell.length_c   1.000
_cell.angle_alpha   90.00
_cell.angle_beta   90.00
_cell.angle_gamma   90.00
#
_symmetry.space_group_name_H-M   'P 1'
#
loop_
_entity.id
_entity.type
_entity.pdbx_description
1 polymer ?
#
loop_
_entity_poly.entity_id
_entity_poly.type
_entity_poly.pdbx_seq_one_letter_code
_entity_poly.pdbx_strand_id
1 'polypeptide(L)'
;MQHLLHISECYCKNHGLVFNTSKTKSMVFGNGFRTFNPSPLLLNAQPIEYVSEWRYLGCLINNGKELSFSCKSDLTAFRRSANSIFSSLRKPNEQVSMKLLYTFSVPILTYASEVKVFSCSDMRDCNVALNNAIRRIFSYNRWESIRTLRQQLGYRDLTTTFAFRTRGFYAIPSMQNETVIALYQFLLSESL
;
A
#
# COMPACT_ATOMS: atom_id res chain seq x y z
N MET A 1 -15.82 -5.42 21.29
CA MET A 1 -15.94 -4.48 20.15
C MET A 1 -17.18 -3.60 20.25
N GLN A 2 -18.41 -4.13 20.42
CA GLN A 2 -19.65 -3.32 20.50
C GLN A 2 -19.60 -2.24 21.61
N HIS A 3 -19.04 -2.57 22.77
CA HIS A 3 -18.87 -1.59 23.85
C HIS A 3 -17.98 -0.40 23.47
N LEU A 4 -16.90 -0.63 22.72
CA LEU A 4 -16.02 0.43 22.21
C LEU A 4 -16.74 1.33 21.20
N LEU A 5 -17.58 0.75 20.34
CA LEU A 5 -18.41 1.53 19.41
C LEU A 5 -19.37 2.43 20.17
N HIS A 6 -20.02 1.92 21.21
CA HIS A 6 -20.94 2.72 22.04
C HIS A 6 -20.23 3.90 22.74
N ILE A 7 -19.02 3.67 23.29
CA ILE A 7 -18.22 4.76 23.87
C ILE A 7 -17.90 5.81 22.80
N SER A 8 -17.51 5.37 21.60
CA SER A 8 -17.22 6.26 20.48
C SER A 8 -18.45 7.06 20.03
N GLU A 9 -19.63 6.45 20.01
CA GLU A 9 -20.90 7.13 19.71
C GLU A 9 -21.21 8.22 20.74
N CYS A 10 -21.07 7.91 22.02
CA CYS A 10 -21.28 8.89 23.10
C CYS A 10 -20.31 10.06 22.97
N TYR A 11 -19.01 9.77 22.70
CA TYR A 11 -18.02 10.81 22.46
C TYR A 11 -18.41 11.70 21.30
N CYS A 12 -18.76 11.11 20.16
CA CYS A 12 -19.14 11.86 18.96
C CYS A 12 -20.37 12.74 19.21
N LYS A 13 -21.40 12.23 19.88
CA LYS A 13 -22.61 13.02 20.26
C LYS A 13 -22.24 14.23 21.11
N ASN A 14 -21.37 14.06 22.11
CA ASN A 14 -20.94 15.14 22.99
C ASN A 14 -20.13 16.23 22.28
N HIS A 15 -19.49 15.89 21.13
CA HIS A 15 -18.67 16.83 20.38
C HIS A 15 -19.31 17.26 19.05
N GLY A 16 -20.61 16.99 18.83
CA GLY A 16 -21.31 17.37 17.61
C GLY A 16 -20.81 16.65 16.35
N LEU A 17 -20.18 15.48 16.50
CA LEU A 17 -19.68 14.65 15.40
C LEU A 17 -20.69 13.56 15.06
N VAL A 18 -20.75 13.19 13.78
CA VAL A 18 -21.64 12.11 13.30
C VAL A 18 -20.82 11.08 12.51
N PHE A 19 -20.95 9.82 12.87
CA PHE A 19 -20.37 8.74 12.11
C PHE A 19 -21.08 8.55 10.76
N ASN A 20 -20.31 8.38 9.72
CA ASN A 20 -20.83 7.95 8.43
C ASN A 20 -20.92 6.42 8.39
N THR A 21 -22.09 5.87 8.76
CA THR A 21 -22.31 4.42 8.82
C THR A 21 -22.14 3.72 7.48
N SER A 22 -22.46 4.37 6.37
CA SER A 22 -22.30 3.79 5.01
C SER A 22 -20.84 3.60 4.63
N LYS A 23 -19.93 4.44 5.16
CA LYS A 23 -18.48 4.35 4.95
C LYS A 23 -17.75 3.58 6.04
N THR A 24 -18.44 3.22 7.14
CA THR A 24 -17.86 2.43 8.20
C THR A 24 -18.01 0.95 7.88
N LYS A 25 -16.92 0.21 7.93
CA LYS A 25 -16.88 -1.22 7.62
C LYS A 25 -16.15 -1.97 8.73
N SER A 26 -16.46 -3.23 8.88
CA SER A 26 -15.80 -4.13 9.82
C SER A 26 -15.03 -5.20 9.06
N MET A 27 -13.85 -5.56 9.56
CA MET A 27 -13.04 -6.65 9.01
C MET A 27 -12.60 -7.58 10.13
N VAL A 28 -12.50 -8.86 9.83
CA VAL A 28 -12.06 -9.89 10.77
C VAL A 28 -10.67 -10.37 10.36
N PHE A 29 -9.76 -10.40 11.32
CA PHE A 29 -8.41 -10.92 11.17
C PHE A 29 -8.16 -12.02 12.20
N GLY A 30 -7.17 -12.87 11.94
CA GLY A 30 -6.72 -13.91 12.85
C GLY A 30 -7.02 -15.33 12.38
N ASN A 31 -6.60 -16.31 13.18
CA ASN A 31 -6.85 -17.71 12.88
C ASN A 31 -8.36 -17.99 12.91
N GLY A 32 -8.86 -18.64 11.87
CA GLY A 32 -10.30 -18.95 11.76
C GLY A 32 -11.15 -17.82 11.18
N PHE A 33 -10.57 -16.73 10.66
CA PHE A 33 -11.32 -15.61 10.07
C PHE A 33 -12.34 -16.03 9.01
N ARG A 34 -12.12 -17.15 8.32
CA ARG A 34 -13.04 -17.69 7.29
C ARG A 34 -14.28 -18.37 7.86
N THR A 35 -14.15 -18.94 9.05
CA THR A 35 -15.24 -19.68 9.71
C THR A 35 -15.92 -18.86 10.79
N PHE A 36 -15.34 -17.72 11.14
CA PHE A 36 -15.90 -16.83 12.15
C PHE A 36 -17.11 -16.08 11.59
N ASN A 37 -18.25 -16.30 12.21
CA ASN A 37 -19.51 -15.62 11.90
C ASN A 37 -19.87 -14.66 13.06
N PRO A 38 -19.35 -13.43 13.04
CA PRO A 38 -19.57 -12.50 14.13
C PRO A 38 -21.02 -11.99 14.16
N SER A 39 -21.51 -11.72 15.37
CA SER A 39 -22.76 -10.98 15.52
C SER A 39 -22.63 -9.60 14.86
N PRO A 40 -23.70 -9.07 14.22
CA PRO A 40 -23.68 -7.74 13.63
C PRO A 40 -23.27 -6.68 14.65
N LEU A 41 -22.28 -5.87 14.30
CA LEU A 41 -21.91 -4.69 15.08
C LEU A 41 -22.86 -3.55 14.71
N LEU A 42 -23.36 -2.85 15.72
CA LEU A 42 -24.27 -1.71 15.53
C LEU A 42 -23.53 -0.40 15.74
N LEU A 43 -23.76 0.56 14.86
CA LEU A 43 -23.31 1.93 14.97
C LEU A 43 -24.50 2.86 14.66
N ASN A 44 -24.87 3.72 15.60
CA ASN A 44 -26.11 4.51 15.53
C ASN A 44 -27.36 3.66 15.23
N ALA A 45 -27.48 2.51 15.89
CA ALA A 45 -28.54 1.50 15.68
C ALA A 45 -28.59 0.89 14.26
N GLN A 46 -27.60 1.13 13.42
CA GLN A 46 -27.48 0.54 12.11
C GLN A 46 -26.38 -0.54 12.07
N PRO A 47 -26.62 -1.68 11.42
CA PRO A 47 -25.61 -2.72 11.34
C PRO A 47 -24.45 -2.28 10.45
N ILE A 48 -23.21 -2.51 10.93
CA ILE A 48 -21.99 -2.31 10.15
C ILE A 48 -21.74 -3.56 9.31
N GLU A 49 -21.51 -3.37 8.03
CA GLU A 49 -21.18 -4.44 7.09
C GLU A 49 -19.79 -5.02 7.36
N TYR A 50 -19.69 -6.36 7.37
CA TYR A 50 -18.43 -7.08 7.37
C TYR A 50 -17.93 -7.26 5.94
N VAL A 51 -16.70 -6.83 5.68
CA VAL A 51 -16.09 -6.91 4.35
C VAL A 51 -14.79 -7.72 4.39
N SER A 52 -14.51 -8.40 3.28
CA SER A 52 -13.25 -9.14 3.10
C SER A 52 -12.13 -8.28 2.56
N GLU A 53 -12.48 -7.19 1.87
CA GLU A 53 -11.54 -6.21 1.35
C GLU A 53 -12.12 -4.80 1.46
N TRP A 54 -11.26 -3.84 1.73
CA TRP A 54 -11.66 -2.44 1.83
C TRP A 54 -10.54 -1.49 1.42
N ARG A 55 -10.90 -0.43 0.68
CA ARG A 55 -9.93 0.62 0.34
C ARG A 55 -9.90 1.68 1.44
N TYR A 56 -8.80 1.72 2.19
CA TYR A 56 -8.55 2.70 3.24
C TYR A 56 -7.35 3.57 2.89
N LEU A 57 -7.52 4.89 2.87
CA LEU A 57 -6.48 5.87 2.50
C LEU A 57 -5.74 5.50 1.20
N GLY A 58 -6.47 5.05 0.18
CA GLY A 58 -5.89 4.64 -1.10
C GLY A 58 -5.27 3.24 -1.14
N CYS A 59 -5.12 2.57 -0.01
CA CYS A 59 -4.60 1.21 0.08
C CYS A 59 -5.73 0.19 0.12
N LEU A 60 -5.64 -0.88 -0.66
CA LEU A 60 -6.57 -1.99 -0.59
C LEU A 60 -6.10 -2.98 0.48
N ILE A 61 -6.89 -3.06 1.55
CA ILE A 61 -6.66 -3.96 2.69
C ILE A 61 -7.49 -5.21 2.47
N ASN A 62 -6.89 -6.37 2.71
CA ASN A 62 -7.57 -7.67 2.66
C ASN A 62 -7.58 -8.28 4.06
N ASN A 63 -8.71 -8.93 4.41
CA ASN A 63 -8.78 -9.74 5.60
C ASN A 63 -7.93 -11.01 5.46
N GLY A 64 -7.49 -11.57 6.59
CA GLY A 64 -6.68 -12.78 6.59
C GLY A 64 -6.26 -13.18 8.00
N LYS A 65 -5.30 -14.10 8.06
CA LYS A 65 -4.63 -14.41 9.33
C LYS A 65 -3.95 -13.14 9.90
N GLU A 66 -3.37 -12.35 8.99
CA GLU A 66 -2.68 -11.08 9.29
C GLU A 66 -3.20 -9.99 8.36
N LEU A 67 -2.92 -8.74 8.72
CA LEU A 67 -3.19 -7.60 7.88
C LEU A 67 -2.36 -7.70 6.59
N SER A 68 -3.02 -7.72 5.45
CA SER A 68 -2.35 -7.75 4.16
C SER A 68 -2.85 -6.67 3.21
N PHE A 69 -2.00 -6.27 2.28
CA PHE A 69 -2.29 -5.25 1.29
C PHE A 69 -2.20 -5.84 -0.11
N SER A 70 -3.13 -5.46 -0.99
CA SER A 70 -3.08 -5.88 -2.40
C SER A 70 -2.39 -4.84 -3.25
N CYS A 71 -1.37 -5.24 -4.01
CA CYS A 71 -0.68 -4.39 -4.99
C CYS A 71 -1.28 -4.45 -6.39
N LYS A 72 -2.31 -5.25 -6.64
CA LYS A 72 -2.87 -5.46 -7.99
C LYS A 72 -3.39 -4.17 -8.63
N SER A 73 -4.10 -3.35 -7.85
CA SER A 73 -4.60 -2.05 -8.31
C SER A 73 -3.45 -1.09 -8.65
N ASP A 74 -2.42 -1.08 -7.80
CA ASP A 74 -1.27 -0.19 -7.95
C ASP A 74 -0.44 -0.57 -9.19
N LEU A 75 -0.23 -1.87 -9.41
CA LEU A 75 0.39 -2.39 -10.62
C LEU A 75 -0.37 -2.03 -11.90
N THR A 76 -1.70 -2.13 -11.86
CA THR A 76 -2.55 -1.75 -12.98
C THR A 76 -2.46 -0.25 -13.25
N ALA A 77 -2.52 0.58 -12.21
CA ALA A 77 -2.40 2.03 -12.32
C ALA A 77 -1.00 2.44 -12.81
N PHE A 78 0.06 1.81 -12.30
CA PHE A 78 1.42 2.01 -12.78
C PHE A 78 1.56 1.72 -14.28
N ARG A 79 1.06 0.57 -14.74
CA ARG A 79 1.13 0.18 -16.16
C ARG A 79 0.37 1.17 -17.05
N ARG A 80 -0.80 1.65 -16.61
CA ARG A 80 -1.57 2.69 -17.33
C ARG A 80 -0.78 3.99 -17.42
N SER A 81 -0.22 4.47 -16.30
CA SER A 81 0.58 5.68 -16.23
C SER A 81 1.82 5.59 -17.13
N ALA A 82 2.58 4.49 -17.05
CA ALA A 82 3.74 4.27 -17.91
C ALA A 82 3.36 4.22 -19.41
N ASN A 83 2.28 3.53 -19.76
CA ASN A 83 1.81 3.47 -21.15
C ASN A 83 1.33 4.84 -21.66
N SER A 84 0.69 5.64 -20.80
CA SER A 84 0.30 7.02 -21.15
C SER A 84 1.52 7.89 -21.48
N ILE A 85 2.60 7.80 -20.69
CA ILE A 85 3.85 8.49 -20.99
C ILE A 85 4.39 8.06 -22.37
N PHE A 86 4.46 6.75 -22.63
CA PHE A 86 4.98 6.22 -23.89
C PHE A 86 4.14 6.56 -25.12
N SER A 87 2.82 6.69 -24.96
CA SER A 87 1.92 7.06 -26.07
C SER A 87 1.91 8.56 -26.37
N SER A 88 2.14 9.39 -25.35
CA SER A 88 2.07 10.85 -25.50
C SER A 88 3.33 11.45 -26.13
N LEU A 89 4.43 10.72 -26.14
CA LEU A 89 5.72 11.21 -26.60
C LEU A 89 6.09 10.63 -27.97
N ARG A 90 6.20 11.50 -28.97
CA ARG A 90 6.53 11.14 -30.37
C ARG A 90 8.01 10.82 -30.61
N LYS A 91 8.77 10.19 -29.85
CA LYS A 91 10.23 9.91 -29.83
C LYS A 91 10.89 10.67 -28.68
N PRO A 92 10.60 10.31 -27.46
CA PRO A 92 11.24 10.94 -26.32
C PRO A 92 12.69 10.49 -26.23
N ASN A 93 13.53 11.43 -25.82
CA ASN A 93 14.84 11.08 -25.31
C ASN A 93 14.67 10.13 -24.11
N GLU A 94 15.50 9.11 -24.00
CA GLU A 94 15.46 8.10 -22.95
C GLU A 94 15.56 8.72 -21.54
N GLN A 95 16.40 9.76 -21.39
CA GLN A 95 16.54 10.49 -20.13
C GLN A 95 15.24 11.18 -19.70
N VAL A 96 14.54 11.82 -20.64
CA VAL A 96 13.25 12.45 -20.41
C VAL A 96 12.21 11.40 -20.04
N SER A 97 12.16 10.28 -20.77
CA SER A 97 11.26 9.17 -20.48
C SER A 97 11.49 8.57 -19.12
N MET A 98 12.76 8.38 -18.72
CA MET A 98 13.12 7.91 -17.38
C MET A 98 12.67 8.89 -16.30
N LYS A 99 12.93 10.19 -16.49
CA LYS A 99 12.51 11.22 -15.53
C LYS A 99 10.99 11.23 -15.37
N LEU A 100 10.23 11.16 -16.47
CA LEU A 100 8.77 11.10 -16.41
C LEU A 100 8.27 9.83 -15.73
N LEU A 101 8.86 8.66 -16.03
CA LEU A 101 8.52 7.40 -15.40
C LEU A 101 8.71 7.47 -13.88
N TYR A 102 9.85 7.99 -13.43
CA TYR A 102 10.16 8.11 -12.01
C TYR A 102 9.37 9.21 -11.29
N THR A 103 8.97 10.26 -12.01
CA THR A 103 8.18 11.36 -11.43
C THR A 103 6.69 11.01 -11.32
N PHE A 104 6.12 10.35 -12.32
CA PHE A 104 4.66 10.17 -12.40
C PHE A 104 4.20 8.73 -12.16
N SER A 105 4.97 7.73 -12.57
CA SER A 105 4.53 6.33 -12.49
C SER A 105 5.08 5.61 -11.27
N VAL A 106 6.36 5.74 -10.96
CA VAL A 106 6.98 5.06 -9.81
C VAL A 106 6.33 5.44 -8.47
N PRO A 107 5.91 6.70 -8.22
CA PRO A 107 5.18 7.06 -7.00
C PRO A 107 3.91 6.25 -6.75
N ILE A 108 3.26 5.75 -7.80
CA ILE A 108 2.08 4.88 -7.67
C ILE A 108 2.45 3.56 -6.96
N LEU A 109 3.60 2.97 -7.31
CA LEU A 109 4.08 1.74 -6.69
C LEU A 109 4.66 1.97 -5.29
N THR A 110 5.22 3.16 -5.05
CA THR A 110 5.86 3.48 -3.77
C THR A 110 4.92 4.16 -2.77
N TYR A 111 3.67 4.38 -3.14
CA TYR A 111 2.68 4.98 -2.25
C TYR A 111 2.43 4.10 -1.03
N ALA A 112 2.56 4.69 0.15
CA ALA A 112 2.41 4.02 1.45
C ALA A 112 3.31 2.78 1.63
N SER A 113 4.42 2.69 0.87
CA SER A 113 5.37 1.58 1.00
C SER A 113 6.03 1.50 2.39
N GLU A 114 5.95 2.56 3.16
CA GLU A 114 6.44 2.67 4.53
C GLU A 114 5.64 1.80 5.51
N VAL A 115 4.36 1.63 5.23
CA VAL A 115 3.40 0.92 6.11
C VAL A 115 2.82 -0.34 5.47
N LYS A 116 2.94 -0.50 4.16
CA LYS A 116 2.49 -1.72 3.47
C LYS A 116 3.47 -2.86 3.69
N VAL A 117 2.95 -3.99 4.14
CA VAL A 117 3.70 -5.24 4.14
C VAL A 117 3.52 -5.90 2.78
N PHE A 118 4.59 -5.97 1.99
CA PHE A 118 4.59 -6.59 0.68
C PHE A 118 4.99 -8.05 0.79
N SER A 119 4.25 -8.94 0.17
CA SER A 119 4.69 -10.32 -0.02
C SER A 119 5.89 -10.38 -0.98
N CYS A 120 6.67 -11.45 -0.92
CA CYS A 120 7.78 -11.66 -1.86
C CYS A 120 7.29 -11.69 -3.32
N SER A 121 6.08 -12.19 -3.59
CA SER A 121 5.47 -12.17 -4.92
C SER A 121 5.11 -10.76 -5.36
N ASP A 122 4.47 -9.97 -4.50
CA ASP A 122 4.10 -8.58 -4.84
C ASP A 122 5.34 -7.73 -5.15
N MET A 123 6.39 -7.88 -4.33
CA MET A 123 7.67 -7.19 -4.54
C MET A 123 8.30 -7.57 -5.89
N ARG A 124 8.25 -8.86 -6.23
CA ARG A 124 8.73 -9.36 -7.52
C ARG A 124 7.94 -8.76 -8.67
N ASP A 125 6.61 -8.76 -8.58
CA ASP A 125 5.73 -8.25 -9.62
C ASP A 125 5.91 -6.75 -9.85
N CYS A 126 6.09 -5.98 -8.78
CA CYS A 126 6.41 -4.55 -8.86
C CYS A 126 7.76 -4.31 -9.54
N ASN A 127 8.80 -5.07 -9.16
CA ASN A 127 10.12 -4.96 -9.80
C ASN A 127 10.08 -5.38 -11.27
N VAL A 128 9.35 -6.43 -11.62
CA VAL A 128 9.17 -6.87 -13.01
C VAL A 128 8.46 -5.79 -13.84
N ALA A 129 7.41 -5.18 -13.29
CA ALA A 129 6.68 -4.12 -13.97
C ALA A 129 7.58 -2.90 -14.25
N LEU A 130 8.34 -2.44 -13.25
CA LEU A 130 9.29 -1.34 -13.40
C LEU A 130 10.38 -1.68 -14.40
N ASN A 131 10.99 -2.87 -14.28
CA ASN A 131 12.04 -3.32 -15.18
C ASN A 131 11.57 -3.40 -16.65
N ASN A 132 10.34 -3.86 -16.88
CA ASN A 132 9.76 -3.90 -18.22
C ASN A 132 9.52 -2.50 -18.79
N ALA A 133 9.10 -1.54 -17.98
CA ALA A 133 8.96 -0.15 -18.41
C ALA A 133 10.33 0.45 -18.81
N ILE A 134 11.38 0.19 -18.03
CA ILE A 134 12.74 0.65 -18.34
C ILE A 134 13.26 -0.01 -19.63
N ARG A 135 13.08 -1.34 -19.80
CA ARG A 135 13.46 -2.03 -21.04
C ARG A 135 12.82 -1.41 -22.27
N ARG A 136 11.54 -1.04 -22.14
CA ARG A 136 10.81 -0.39 -23.23
C ARG A 136 11.40 0.98 -23.59
N ILE A 137 11.85 1.77 -22.62
CA ILE A 137 12.49 3.08 -22.86
C ILE A 137 13.78 2.91 -23.68
N PHE A 138 14.60 1.93 -23.32
CA PHE A 138 15.91 1.72 -23.92
C PHE A 138 15.91 0.66 -25.04
N SER A 139 14.75 0.17 -25.46
CA SER A 139 14.61 -0.86 -26.49
C SER A 139 15.38 -2.16 -26.19
N TYR A 140 15.51 -2.51 -24.90
CA TYR A 140 16.10 -3.76 -24.44
C TYR A 140 15.14 -4.93 -24.64
N ASN A 141 15.67 -6.11 -24.93
CA ASN A 141 14.90 -7.33 -25.00
C ASN A 141 14.44 -7.79 -23.61
N ARG A 142 13.37 -8.61 -23.56
CA ARG A 142 12.75 -9.06 -22.31
C ARG A 142 13.72 -9.82 -21.38
N TRP A 143 14.69 -10.53 -21.94
CA TRP A 143 15.67 -11.33 -21.19
C TRP A 143 16.93 -10.56 -20.80
N GLU A 144 17.15 -9.36 -21.33
CA GLU A 144 18.33 -8.57 -21.00
C GLU A 144 18.25 -7.98 -19.60
N SER A 145 19.39 -8.01 -18.90
CA SER A 145 19.49 -7.43 -17.57
C SER A 145 19.67 -5.92 -17.68
N ILE A 146 18.83 -5.20 -16.93
CA ILE A 146 18.93 -3.73 -16.82
C ILE A 146 19.60 -3.27 -15.52
N ARG A 147 20.20 -4.20 -14.76
CA ARG A 147 20.81 -3.88 -13.47
C ARG A 147 21.93 -2.86 -13.61
N THR A 148 22.88 -3.11 -14.53
CA THR A 148 24.00 -2.21 -14.79
C THR A 148 23.53 -0.86 -15.29
N LEU A 149 22.62 -0.84 -16.27
CA LEU A 149 22.02 0.38 -16.81
C LEU A 149 21.39 1.24 -15.68
N ARG A 150 20.59 0.63 -14.82
CA ARG A 150 19.94 1.31 -13.72
C ARG A 150 20.94 1.87 -12.70
N GLN A 151 22.01 1.13 -12.39
CA GLN A 151 23.09 1.58 -11.53
C GLN A 151 23.85 2.77 -12.12
N GLN A 152 24.20 2.72 -13.39
CA GLN A 152 24.88 3.82 -14.08
C GLN A 152 24.02 5.10 -14.15
N LEU A 153 22.73 4.96 -14.30
CA LEU A 153 21.78 6.07 -14.29
C LEU A 153 21.43 6.58 -12.88
N GLY A 154 21.96 5.94 -11.83
CA GLY A 154 21.71 6.35 -10.43
C GLY A 154 20.31 5.97 -9.89
N TYR A 155 19.56 5.12 -10.58
CA TYR A 155 18.23 4.70 -10.14
C TYR A 155 18.28 3.43 -9.28
N ARG A 156 17.65 3.47 -8.11
CA ARG A 156 17.54 2.33 -7.20
C ARG A 156 16.43 1.37 -7.67
N ASP A 157 16.53 0.10 -7.27
CA ASP A 157 15.40 -0.83 -7.39
C ASP A 157 14.32 -0.54 -6.34
N LEU A 158 13.13 -1.11 -6.55
CA LEU A 158 12.02 -0.88 -5.63
C LEU A 158 12.27 -1.46 -4.26
N THR A 159 12.95 -2.61 -4.16
CA THR A 159 13.28 -3.24 -2.87
C THR A 159 14.13 -2.30 -2.03
N THR A 160 15.20 -1.77 -2.62
CA THR A 160 16.06 -0.77 -1.96
C THR A 160 15.27 0.51 -1.66
N THR A 161 14.43 0.98 -2.59
CA THR A 161 13.62 2.19 -2.40
C THR A 161 12.65 2.03 -1.23
N PHE A 162 11.96 0.89 -1.13
CA PHE A 162 11.03 0.62 -0.04
C PHE A 162 11.77 0.55 1.30
N ALA A 163 12.89 -0.18 1.37
CA ALA A 163 13.69 -0.24 2.58
C ALA A 163 14.16 1.15 3.08
N PHE A 164 14.57 2.02 2.16
CA PHE A 164 14.94 3.39 2.52
C PHE A 164 13.76 4.20 3.03
N ARG A 165 12.59 4.09 2.39
CA ARG A 165 11.39 4.82 2.81
C ARG A 165 10.90 4.35 4.16
N THR A 166 10.80 3.05 4.37
CA THR A 166 10.42 2.44 5.65
C THR A 166 11.37 2.88 6.77
N ARG A 167 12.69 2.78 6.54
CA ARG A 167 13.68 3.24 7.51
C ARG A 167 13.54 4.75 7.80
N GLY A 168 13.38 5.58 6.77
CA GLY A 168 13.18 7.02 6.93
C GLY A 168 11.91 7.34 7.72
N PHE A 169 10.81 6.64 7.47
CA PHE A 169 9.55 6.82 8.17
C PHE A 169 9.70 6.53 9.68
N TYR A 170 10.30 5.41 10.05
CA TYR A 170 10.50 5.07 11.47
C TYR A 170 11.62 5.86 12.16
N ALA A 171 12.48 6.55 11.42
CA ALA A 171 13.48 7.45 11.98
C ALA A 171 12.94 8.84 12.33
N ILE A 172 11.69 9.17 11.98
CA ILE A 172 11.08 10.47 12.29
C ILE A 172 10.82 10.55 13.80
N PRO A 173 11.30 11.61 14.49
CA PRO A 173 11.12 11.73 15.96
C PRO A 173 9.68 11.69 16.45
N SER A 174 8.71 12.15 15.66
CA SER A 174 7.28 12.05 15.98
C SER A 174 6.76 10.61 16.05
N MET A 175 7.47 9.66 15.41
CA MET A 175 7.18 8.21 15.51
C MET A 175 7.80 7.57 16.76
N GLN A 176 8.58 8.31 17.54
CA GLN A 176 9.12 7.87 18.85
C GLN A 176 8.09 8.03 19.98
N ASN A 177 6.83 8.35 19.65
CA ASN A 177 5.74 8.28 20.60
C ASN A 177 5.63 6.84 21.15
N GLU A 178 5.63 6.70 22.46
CA GLU A 178 5.59 5.41 23.17
C GLU A 178 4.48 4.48 22.67
N THR A 179 3.32 5.03 22.30
CA THR A 179 2.19 4.28 21.74
C THR A 179 2.53 3.69 20.36
N VAL A 180 3.24 4.43 19.51
CA VAL A 180 3.64 3.96 18.19
C VAL A 180 4.76 2.92 18.30
N ILE A 181 5.68 3.11 19.23
CA ILE A 181 6.76 2.14 19.52
C ILE A 181 6.16 0.84 20.06
N ALA A 182 5.21 0.93 21.00
CA ALA A 182 4.55 -0.24 21.56
C ALA A 182 3.76 -1.02 20.50
N LEU A 183 3.02 -0.32 19.62
CA LEU A 183 2.33 -0.92 18.48
C LEU A 183 3.30 -1.62 17.52
N TYR A 184 4.42 -0.99 17.22
CA TYR A 184 5.43 -1.55 16.33
C TYR A 184 6.11 -2.79 16.93
N GLN A 185 6.46 -2.73 18.23
CA GLN A 185 7.02 -3.88 18.96
C GLN A 185 6.04 -5.04 19.03
N PHE A 186 4.75 -4.75 19.25
CA PHE A 186 3.68 -5.74 19.22
C PHE A 186 3.57 -6.43 17.86
N LEU A 187 3.58 -5.66 16.76
CA LEU A 187 3.52 -6.20 15.39
C LEU A 187 4.76 -7.04 15.03
N LEU A 188 5.94 -6.69 15.54
CA LEU A 188 7.16 -7.48 15.33
C LEU A 188 7.18 -8.76 16.16
N SER A 189 6.59 -8.76 17.35
CA SER A 189 6.56 -9.95 18.23
C SER A 189 5.60 -11.04 17.72
N GLU A 190 4.60 -10.69 16.90
CA GLU A 190 3.68 -11.65 16.28
C GLU A 190 4.20 -12.21 14.92
N SER A 191 5.30 -11.66 14.39
CA SER A 191 5.89 -12.10 13.12
C SER A 191 7.06 -13.08 13.26
N LEU A 192 7.37 -13.54 14.48
CA LEU A 192 8.31 -14.62 14.83
C LEU A 192 7.55 -15.86 15.31
#